data_57ddec2169e16451f83d4f57f2cab120
#
_entry.id   57ddec2169e16451f83d4f57f2cab120
#
_cell.length_a   1.000
_cell.length_b   1.000
_cell.length_c   1.000
_cell.angle_alpha   90.00
_cell.angle_beta   90.00
_cell.angle_gamma   90.00
#
_symmetry.space_group_name_H-M   'P 1'
#
loop_
_entity.id
_entity.type
_entity.pdbx_description
1 polymer ?
#
loop_
_entity_poly.entity_id
_entity_poly.type
_entity_poly.pdbx_seq_one_letter_code
_entity_poly.pdbx_strand_id
1 'polypeptide(L)' 'MKASEIAELNDAELLQQLRTFKEELFNLRFQNATGQLENTARIPQVRRAIARCETLLRAREIAAAE' A
#
# COMPACT_ATOMS: atom_id res chain seq x y z
N MET A 1 5.27 5.09 3.55
CA MET A 1 5.14 4.99 5.02
C MET A 1 6.11 3.94 5.56
N LYS A 2 6.63 4.18 6.73
CA LYS A 2 7.46 3.21 7.42
C LYS A 2 6.59 2.08 8.00
N ALA A 3 7.16 0.89 8.15
CA ALA A 3 6.44 -0.24 8.71
C ALA A 3 5.89 0.03 10.12
N SER A 4 6.63 0.79 10.95
CA SER A 4 6.18 1.17 12.29
C SER A 4 4.94 2.06 12.26
N GLU A 5 4.85 2.97 11.32
CA GLU A 5 3.69 3.85 11.15
C GLU A 5 2.45 3.05 10.74
N ILE A 6 2.62 2.11 9.83
CA ILE A 6 1.54 1.23 9.37
C ILE A 6 1.04 0.35 10.53
N ALA A 7 1.94 -0.15 11.36
CA ALA A 7 1.59 -1.02 12.49
C ALA A 7 0.75 -0.31 13.56
N GLU A 8 0.82 1.01 13.66
CA GLU A 8 0.04 1.81 14.61
C GLU A 8 -1.40 2.05 14.17
N LEU A 9 -1.72 1.82 12.90
CA LEU A 9 -3.05 2.07 12.37
C LEU A 9 -4.04 0.98 12.79
N ASN A 10 -5.30 1.37 13.01
CA ASN A 10 -6.37 0.40 13.21
C ASN A 10 -6.79 -0.20 11.85
N ASP A 11 -7.67 -1.20 11.89
CA ASP A 11 -8.07 -1.92 10.67
C ASP A 11 -8.74 -1.01 9.63
N ALA A 12 -9.59 -0.09 10.07
CA ALA A 12 -10.25 0.85 9.15
C ALA A 12 -9.24 1.78 8.49
N GLU A 13 -8.26 2.27 9.26
CA GLU A 13 -7.20 3.12 8.75
C GLU A 13 -6.28 2.36 7.78
N LEU A 14 -5.97 1.09 8.09
CA LEU A 14 -5.19 0.23 7.20
C LEU A 14 -5.88 0.01 5.87
N LEU A 15 -7.18 -0.27 5.90
CA LEU A 15 -7.97 -0.43 4.67
C LEU A 15 -7.98 0.84 3.84
N GLN A 16 -8.11 1.99 4.49
CA GLN A 16 -8.07 3.29 3.81
C GLN A 16 -6.71 3.53 3.16
N GLN A 17 -5.62 3.25 3.86
CA GLN A 17 -4.26 3.38 3.32
C GLN A 17 -4.04 2.44 2.15
N LEU A 18 -4.53 1.21 2.27
CA LEU A 18 -4.42 0.23 1.20
C LEU A 18 -5.10 0.71 -0.09
N ARG A 19 -6.31 1.25 0.03
CA ARG A 19 -7.03 1.83 -1.11
C ARG A 19 -6.27 2.99 -1.72
N THR A 20 -5.76 3.89 -0.89
CA THR A 20 -4.99 5.06 -1.33
C THR A 20 -3.75 4.62 -2.11
N PHE A 21 -3.01 3.64 -1.60
CA PHE A 21 -1.83 3.12 -2.29
C PHE A 21 -2.18 2.42 -3.59
N LYS A 22 -3.28 1.68 -3.63
CA LYS A 22 -3.71 1.01 -4.87
C LYS A 22 -4.10 2.02 -5.96
N GLU A 23 -4.79 3.10 -5.58
CA GLU A 23 -5.12 4.19 -6.49
C GLU A 23 -3.84 4.88 -7.00
N GLU A 24 -2.90 5.15 -6.10
CA GLU A 24 -1.62 5.74 -6.47
C GLU A 24 -0.86 4.85 -7.44
N LEU A 25 -0.81 3.54 -7.18
CA LEU A 25 -0.14 2.59 -8.07
C LEU A 25 -0.78 2.58 -9.46
N PHE A 26 -2.10 2.58 -9.52
CA PHE A 26 -2.81 2.63 -10.80
C PHE A 26 -2.44 3.89 -11.57
N ASN A 27 -2.47 5.05 -10.91
CA ASN A 27 -2.13 6.32 -11.53
C ASN A 27 -0.67 6.36 -12.01
N LEU A 28 0.25 5.84 -11.20
CA LEU A 28 1.68 5.78 -11.56
C LEU A 28 1.90 4.87 -12.78
N ARG A 29 1.24 3.72 -12.83
CA ARG A 29 1.33 2.81 -13.97
C ARG A 29 0.77 3.44 -15.23
N PHE A 30 -0.35 4.15 -15.11
CA PHE A 30 -0.95 4.86 -16.23
C PHE A 30 -0.01 5.94 -16.75
N GLN A 31 0.55 6.77 -15.86
CA GLN A 31 1.51 7.82 -16.22
C GLN A 31 2.74 7.23 -16.90
N ASN A 32 3.26 6.12 -16.38
CA ASN A 32 4.42 5.46 -16.96
C ASN A 32 4.11 4.93 -18.35
N ALA A 33 2.93 4.33 -18.54
CA ALA A 33 2.50 3.81 -19.85
C ALA A 33 2.35 4.90 -20.90
N THR A 34 1.96 6.12 -20.49
CA THR A 34 1.79 7.27 -21.40
C THR A 34 3.05 8.12 -21.53
N GLY A 35 4.14 7.73 -20.86
CA GLY A 35 5.40 8.46 -20.90
C GLY A 35 5.43 9.73 -20.07
N GLN A 36 4.46 9.93 -19.18
CA GLN A 36 4.35 11.14 -18.36
C GLN A 36 5.08 11.02 -17.02
N LEU A 37 5.47 9.82 -16.62
CA LEU A 37 6.12 9.59 -15.33
C LEU A 37 7.63 9.78 -15.46
N GLU A 38 8.16 10.80 -14.78
CA GLU A 38 9.60 11.11 -14.80
C GLU A 38 10.41 10.20 -13.89
N ASN A 39 9.87 9.84 -12.73
CA ASN A 39 10.55 9.03 -11.73
C ASN A 39 9.79 7.74 -11.46
N THR A 40 10.30 6.63 -11.99
CA THR A 40 9.69 5.32 -11.83
C THR A 40 9.99 4.66 -10.49
N ALA A 41 10.89 5.23 -9.68
CA ALA A 41 11.27 4.66 -8.38
C ALA A 41 10.11 4.64 -7.38
N ARG A 42 9.09 5.48 -7.58
CA ARG A 42 7.91 5.51 -6.70
C ARG A 42 7.06 4.23 -6.83
N ILE A 43 7.05 3.61 -8.01
CA ILE A 43 6.25 2.40 -8.26
C ILE A 43 6.62 1.26 -7.29
N PRO A 44 7.91 0.85 -7.19
CA PRO A 44 8.27 -0.21 -6.24
C PRO A 44 8.03 0.19 -4.78
N GLN A 45 8.17 1.47 -4.43
CA GLN A 45 7.88 1.95 -3.08
C GLN A 45 6.41 1.73 -2.71
N VAL A 46 5.50 2.09 -3.61
CA VAL A 46 4.05 1.94 -3.41
C VAL A 46 3.68 0.46 -3.36
N ARG A 47 4.27 -0.37 -4.21
CA ARG A 47 4.04 -1.82 -4.20
C ARG A 47 4.44 -2.45 -2.87
N ARG A 48 5.56 -2.02 -2.29
CA ARG A 48 6.00 -2.49 -0.97
C ARG A 48 5.04 -2.04 0.13
N ALA A 49 4.55 -0.80 0.06
CA ALA A 49 3.58 -0.28 1.02
C ALA A 49 2.28 -1.09 0.97
N ILE A 50 1.79 -1.42 -0.23
CA ILE A 50 0.62 -2.27 -0.42
C ILE A 50 0.84 -3.64 0.21
N ALA A 51 1.99 -4.26 -0.06
CA ALA A 51 2.33 -5.57 0.47
C ALA A 51 2.37 -5.57 2.00
N ARG A 52 2.93 -4.53 2.60
CA ARG A 52 2.97 -4.38 4.06
C ARG A 52 1.59 -4.25 4.66
N CYS A 53 0.72 -3.45 4.06
CA CYS A 53 -0.67 -3.28 4.52
C CYS A 53 -1.43 -4.60 4.42
N GLU A 54 -1.32 -5.31 3.32
CA GLU A 54 -2.00 -6.60 3.10
C GLU A 54 -1.50 -7.65 4.08
N THR A 55 -0.19 -7.72 4.31
CA THR A 55 0.42 -8.68 5.24
C THR A 55 -0.07 -8.42 6.66
N LEU A 56 -0.10 -7.17 7.08
CA LEU A 56 -0.51 -6.81 8.43
C LEU A 56 -2.00 -7.08 8.65
N LEU A 57 -2.84 -6.73 7.67
CA LEU A 57 -4.28 -7.03 7.74
C LEU A 57 -4.53 -8.53 7.84
N ARG A 58 -3.82 -9.31 7.06
CA ARG A 58 -3.93 -10.77 7.09
C ARG A 58 -3.49 -11.35 8.43
N ALA A 59 -2.38 -10.83 8.99
CA ALA A 59 -1.89 -11.26 10.30
C ALA A 59 -2.91 -10.98 11.39
N ARG A 60 -3.55 -9.81 11.37
CA ARG A 60 -4.60 -9.45 12.32
C ARG A 60 -5.84 -10.34 12.17
N GLU A 61 -6.21 -10.64 10.95
CA GLU A 61 -7.32 -11.54 10.64
C GLU A 61 -7.07 -12.94 11.21
N ILE A 62 -5.88 -13.48 11.02
CA ILE A 62 -5.48 -14.78 11.55
C ILE A 62 -5.50 -14.75 13.09
N ALA A 63 -4.94 -13.71 13.70
CA ALA A 63 -4.93 -13.57 15.15
C ALA A 63 -6.35 -13.49 15.73
N ALA A 64 -7.25 -12.81 15.05
CA ALA A 64 -8.64 -12.69 15.48
C ALA A 64 -9.42 -14.01 15.37
N ALA A 65 -8.99 -14.90 14.46
CA ALA A 65 -9.64 -16.19 14.26
C ALA A 65 -9.19 -17.28 15.26
N GLU A 66 -8.09 -17.02 15.96
CA GLU A 66 -7.56 -17.94 17.00
C GLU A 66 -8.30 -17.77 18.37
#